data_c535f173454442e742254b212a1329a1
#
_entry.id   c535f173454442e742254b212a1329a1
#
_cell.length_a   1.000
_cell.length_b   1.000
_cell.length_c   1.000
_cell.angle_alpha   90.00
_cell.angle_beta   90.00
_cell.angle_gamma   90.00
#
_symmetry.space_group_name_H-M   'P 1'
#
loop_
_entity.id
_entity.type
_entity.pdbx_description
1 polymer ?
#
loop_
_entity_poly.entity_id
_entity_poly.type
_entity_poly.pdbx_seq_one_letter_code
_entity_poly.pdbx_strand_id
1 'polypeptide(L)'
;IKKITIPISVEKLNKGWCCQTQYLHQVLISPENKHYKYLDENHQIIIGKSEPQSDIFDLIIFASRNIEKVFIPSSIKYIDSYAFSYCSKLRTIEFSKSSQVKSLGEYCFSYCFLTNILIPDSIEELKKGWCRGNFKLQKIFISPKNKNFKFLDEKKDIVLRKSDSQSDNFDVIQFANRYIKKVMIPATIKYIEPFAFSECRSLHSIEFQSNSNLLSIGEGSFCYSGIRHISIPSSTEVIEKYAFFECTHLQSIQISNNSKLRRIMKKAFNESLIQNFFIPSSLNELDEGWNYGLYNLENISFSPENKNFELEGEMIIEKSDTIIFANHNVKDPKIPSSIRHISSNSFSYSRNIQTIEFSKDSQLISIGKWAFFSSSIEKITIP
;
A
#
# COMPACT_ATOMS: atom_id res chain seq x y z
N ILE A 1 12.63 6.39 21.91
CA ILE A 1 13.77 7.35 21.86
C ILE A 1 13.20 8.76 21.76
N LYS A 2 13.65 9.69 22.61
CA LYS A 2 13.21 11.09 22.62
C LYS A 2 14.27 12.04 22.08
N LYS A 3 15.54 11.67 22.22
CA LYS A 3 16.70 12.49 21.85
C LYS A 3 17.80 11.64 21.24
N ILE A 4 18.45 12.18 20.20
CA ILE A 4 19.62 11.57 19.54
C ILE A 4 20.66 12.68 19.33
N THR A 5 21.94 12.31 19.32
CA THR A 5 23.04 13.20 18.91
C THR A 5 23.69 12.64 17.66
N ILE A 6 23.85 13.47 16.64
CA ILE A 6 24.61 13.20 15.41
C ILE A 6 26.04 13.67 15.64
N PRO A 7 27.03 12.77 15.84
CA PRO A 7 28.40 13.15 16.06
C PRO A 7 29.07 13.69 14.79
N ILE A 8 30.26 14.26 14.95
CA ILE A 8 31.06 14.84 13.84
C ILE A 8 31.35 13.80 12.73
N SER A 9 31.56 12.54 13.10
CA SER A 9 31.93 11.45 12.20
C SER A 9 30.79 10.91 11.34
N VAL A 10 29.54 11.33 11.57
CA VAL A 10 28.41 10.87 10.74
C VAL A 10 28.33 11.67 9.48
N GLU A 11 28.67 11.03 8.37
CA GLU A 11 28.62 11.61 7.02
C GLU A 11 27.32 11.32 6.30
N LYS A 12 26.65 10.18 6.60
CA LYS A 12 25.44 9.75 5.91
C LYS A 12 24.37 9.19 6.86
N LEU A 13 23.18 9.72 6.74
CA LEU A 13 21.95 9.15 7.32
C LEU A 13 21.15 8.50 6.19
N ASN A 14 20.97 7.18 6.26
CA ASN A 14 20.23 6.46 5.24
C ASN A 14 18.73 6.75 5.32
N LYS A 15 18.01 6.58 4.21
CA LYS A 15 16.55 6.75 4.17
C LYS A 15 15.87 5.99 5.31
N GLY A 16 14.96 6.65 6.00
CA GLY A 16 14.21 6.04 7.08
C GLY A 16 14.99 5.77 8.36
N TRP A 17 16.20 6.34 8.55
CA TRP A 17 17.01 6.17 9.75
C TRP A 17 16.25 6.45 11.06
N CYS A 18 15.23 7.30 11.00
CA CYS A 18 14.36 7.64 12.13
C CYS A 18 12.88 7.27 11.86
N CYS A 19 12.62 6.31 10.95
CA CYS A 19 11.24 5.89 10.70
C CYS A 19 10.62 5.28 11.97
N GLN A 20 9.30 5.49 12.16
CA GLN A 20 8.53 5.03 13.33
C GLN A 20 9.00 5.57 14.70
N THR A 21 9.89 6.55 14.75
CA THR A 21 10.31 7.20 16.00
C THR A 21 9.33 8.29 16.42
N GLN A 22 8.13 7.91 16.86
CA GLN A 22 7.02 8.86 17.18
C GLN A 22 7.34 9.88 18.27
N TYR A 23 8.31 9.59 19.13
CA TYR A 23 8.68 10.42 20.28
C TYR A 23 10.03 11.13 20.11
N LEU A 24 10.61 11.11 18.91
CA LEU A 24 11.90 11.78 18.67
C LEU A 24 11.68 13.28 18.49
N HIS A 25 11.85 14.04 19.58
CA HIS A 25 11.61 15.48 19.60
C HIS A 25 12.87 16.31 19.43
N GLN A 26 14.04 15.73 19.70
CA GLN A 26 15.29 16.45 19.65
C GLN A 26 16.38 15.63 18.98
N VAL A 27 16.99 16.19 17.95
CA VAL A 27 18.19 15.65 17.34
C VAL A 27 19.25 16.74 17.42
N LEU A 28 20.33 16.48 18.17
CA LEU A 28 21.47 17.38 18.28
C LEU A 28 22.48 17.07 17.18
N ILE A 29 23.06 18.09 16.60
CA ILE A 29 24.14 17.99 15.62
C ILE A 29 25.41 18.52 16.30
N SER A 30 26.51 17.77 16.21
CA SER A 30 27.82 18.29 16.62
C SER A 30 28.14 19.58 15.83
N PRO A 31 28.60 20.65 16.50
CA PRO A 31 28.87 21.92 15.82
C PRO A 31 29.87 21.81 14.65
N GLU A 32 30.76 20.83 14.73
CA GLU A 32 31.79 20.60 13.70
C GLU A 32 31.33 19.64 12.58
N ASN A 33 30.10 19.12 12.63
CA ASN A 33 29.60 18.27 11.55
C ASN A 33 29.38 19.10 10.28
N LYS A 34 30.02 18.69 9.19
CA LYS A 34 30.01 19.39 7.89
C LYS A 34 28.90 18.93 6.93
N HIS A 35 28.15 17.89 7.32
CA HIS A 35 27.17 17.23 6.47
C HIS A 35 25.74 17.64 6.76
N TYR A 36 25.49 18.14 8.00
CA TYR A 36 24.17 18.48 8.51
C TYR A 36 24.16 19.80 9.25
N LYS A 37 23.06 20.54 9.14
CA LYS A 37 22.81 21.75 9.93
C LYS A 37 21.32 21.93 10.19
N TYR A 38 20.98 22.85 11.05
CA TYR A 38 19.59 23.24 11.27
C TYR A 38 19.13 24.20 10.18
N LEU A 39 17.85 24.05 9.77
CA LEU A 39 17.17 24.98 8.89
C LEU A 39 16.66 26.20 9.64
N ASP A 40 16.24 26.00 10.89
CA ASP A 40 15.52 26.95 11.73
C ASP A 40 16.26 27.21 13.06
N GLU A 41 16.03 28.38 13.65
CA GLU A 41 16.62 28.79 14.93
C GLU A 41 16.16 27.93 16.12
N ASN A 42 14.99 27.32 16.01
CA ASN A 42 14.44 26.42 17.04
C ASN A 42 15.03 25.02 17.01
N HIS A 43 15.95 24.74 16.10
CA HIS A 43 16.60 23.45 15.92
C HIS A 43 15.62 22.27 15.70
N GLN A 44 14.48 22.56 15.04
CA GLN A 44 13.44 21.55 14.81
C GLN A 44 13.59 20.83 13.48
N ILE A 45 14.27 21.43 12.49
CA ILE A 45 14.43 20.89 11.16
C ILE A 45 15.90 20.75 10.83
N ILE A 46 16.28 19.56 10.39
CA ILE A 46 17.65 19.25 9.98
C ILE A 46 17.69 19.14 8.46
N ILE A 47 18.68 19.79 7.87
CA ILE A 47 18.96 19.73 6.46
C ILE A 47 20.34 19.15 6.19
N GLY A 48 20.44 18.48 5.08
CA GLY A 48 21.67 17.93 4.51
C GLY A 48 21.82 18.36 3.06
N LYS A 49 22.74 17.72 2.40
CA LYS A 49 23.07 17.95 1.00
C LYS A 49 22.44 16.86 0.13
N SER A 50 21.77 17.24 -0.97
CA SER A 50 21.24 16.24 -1.92
C SER A 50 22.38 15.58 -2.71
N GLU A 51 23.47 16.30 -2.93
CA GLU A 51 24.71 15.82 -3.53
C GLU A 51 25.85 15.91 -2.51
N PRO A 52 26.51 14.79 -2.14
CA PRO A 52 27.51 14.76 -1.07
C PRO A 52 28.68 15.71 -1.27
N GLN A 53 29.07 15.97 -2.53
CA GLN A 53 30.19 16.85 -2.89
C GLN A 53 29.81 18.33 -3.00
N SER A 54 28.52 18.65 -2.90
CA SER A 54 28.04 20.03 -2.96
C SER A 54 28.22 20.73 -1.61
N ASP A 55 28.36 22.06 -1.63
CA ASP A 55 28.27 22.89 -0.42
C ASP A 55 26.85 23.38 -0.14
N ILE A 56 25.87 22.98 -0.98
CA ILE A 56 24.49 23.42 -0.89
C ILE A 56 23.69 22.47 0.01
N PHE A 57 23.08 23.03 1.05
CA PHE A 57 22.17 22.34 1.96
C PHE A 57 20.74 22.54 1.45
N ASP A 58 20.25 21.62 0.63
CA ASP A 58 18.97 21.71 -0.09
C ASP A 58 18.02 20.56 0.16
N LEU A 59 18.37 19.65 1.09
CA LEU A 59 17.60 18.44 1.40
C LEU A 59 17.13 18.47 2.85
N ILE A 60 15.81 18.48 3.11
CA ILE A 60 15.27 18.25 4.45
C ILE A 60 15.31 16.76 4.76
N ILE A 61 16.00 16.37 5.84
CA ILE A 61 16.17 14.96 6.23
C ILE A 61 15.40 14.58 7.50
N PHE A 62 15.06 15.54 8.35
CA PHE A 62 14.35 15.29 9.60
C PHE A 62 13.63 16.55 10.07
N ALA A 63 12.46 16.33 10.69
CA ALA A 63 11.76 17.32 11.49
C ALA A 63 11.37 16.76 12.85
N SER A 64 11.46 17.56 13.88
CA SER A 64 11.03 17.22 15.23
C SER A 64 9.57 16.75 15.26
N ARG A 65 9.27 15.63 15.93
CA ARG A 65 7.93 15.02 15.91
C ARG A 65 6.85 15.85 16.60
N ASN A 66 7.22 16.91 17.31
CA ASN A 66 6.31 17.87 17.94
C ASN A 66 6.13 19.18 17.15
N ILE A 67 6.70 19.30 15.95
CA ILE A 67 6.54 20.48 15.10
C ILE A 67 5.06 20.66 14.71
N GLU A 68 4.56 21.90 14.76
CA GLU A 68 3.15 22.20 14.47
C GLU A 68 2.94 22.89 13.12
N LYS A 69 3.90 23.71 12.73
CA LYS A 69 3.93 24.47 11.47
C LYS A 69 5.31 24.45 10.88
N VAL A 70 5.41 24.47 9.57
CA VAL A 70 6.69 24.55 8.86
C VAL A 70 6.58 25.48 7.66
N PHE A 71 7.61 26.32 7.48
CA PHE A 71 7.84 27.07 6.27
C PHE A 71 9.04 26.46 5.53
N ILE A 72 8.85 26.13 4.25
CA ILE A 72 9.88 25.57 3.38
C ILE A 72 10.42 26.69 2.47
N PRO A 73 11.65 27.17 2.71
CA PRO A 73 12.24 28.24 1.91
C PRO A 73 12.64 27.79 0.51
N SER A 74 12.90 28.75 -0.37
CA SER A 74 13.29 28.48 -1.76
C SER A 74 14.66 27.80 -1.93
N SER A 75 15.49 27.79 -0.88
CA SER A 75 16.76 27.06 -0.89
C SER A 75 16.60 25.53 -0.87
N ILE A 76 15.43 25.04 -0.47
CA ILE A 76 15.17 23.60 -0.37
C ILE A 76 14.67 23.08 -1.72
N LYS A 77 15.32 22.00 -2.20
CA LYS A 77 14.94 21.30 -3.44
C LYS A 77 14.31 19.94 -3.17
N TYR A 78 14.60 19.30 -2.04
CA TYR A 78 14.14 17.96 -1.76
C TYR A 78 13.68 17.82 -0.32
N ILE A 79 12.62 17.04 -0.11
CA ILE A 79 12.17 16.55 1.20
C ILE A 79 12.40 15.04 1.20
N ASP A 80 13.30 14.55 2.06
CA ASP A 80 13.71 13.15 2.08
C ASP A 80 12.59 12.24 2.60
N SER A 81 12.75 10.96 2.35
CA SER A 81 11.85 9.92 2.82
C SER A 81 11.75 9.95 4.36
N TYR A 82 10.52 9.88 4.88
CA TYR A 82 10.20 9.92 6.31
C TYR A 82 10.57 11.21 7.06
N ALA A 83 11.01 12.29 6.39
CA ALA A 83 11.50 13.51 7.05
C ALA A 83 10.53 14.08 8.09
N PHE A 84 9.25 14.21 7.77
CA PHE A 84 8.17 14.66 8.67
C PHE A 84 7.27 13.50 9.14
N SER A 85 7.65 12.25 8.90
CA SER A 85 6.82 11.11 9.30
C SER A 85 6.56 11.13 10.81
N TYR A 86 5.31 10.85 11.22
CA TYR A 86 4.86 10.92 12.63
C TYR A 86 4.94 12.29 13.30
N CYS A 87 5.03 13.39 12.54
CA CYS A 87 4.82 14.73 13.08
C CYS A 87 3.33 14.94 13.39
N SER A 88 2.84 14.28 14.44
CA SER A 88 1.41 14.21 14.77
C SER A 88 0.77 15.54 15.16
N LYS A 89 1.57 16.59 15.38
CA LYS A 89 1.08 17.95 15.62
C LYS A 89 1.13 18.83 14.37
N LEU A 90 1.79 18.38 13.29
CA LEU A 90 1.96 19.16 12.07
C LEU A 90 0.62 19.33 11.34
N ARG A 91 0.14 20.56 11.28
CA ARG A 91 -1.14 20.94 10.65
C ARG A 91 -0.97 21.72 9.36
N THR A 92 0.14 22.48 9.25
CA THR A 92 0.33 23.44 8.19
C THR A 92 1.75 23.35 7.62
N ILE A 93 1.83 23.27 6.30
CA ILE A 93 3.07 23.38 5.54
C ILE A 93 2.89 24.52 4.56
N GLU A 94 3.81 25.46 4.60
CA GLU A 94 3.86 26.60 3.69
C GLU A 94 5.13 26.54 2.86
N PHE A 95 5.00 26.65 1.56
CA PHE A 95 6.14 26.74 0.64
C PHE A 95 6.37 28.20 0.25
N SER A 96 7.62 28.59 0.09
CA SER A 96 7.98 29.88 -0.50
C SER A 96 7.24 30.07 -1.85
N LYS A 97 6.87 31.30 -2.17
CA LYS A 97 6.27 31.66 -3.47
C LYS A 97 7.20 31.29 -4.66
N SER A 98 8.51 31.31 -4.41
CA SER A 98 9.55 30.87 -5.35
C SER A 98 10.11 29.50 -4.99
N SER A 99 9.25 28.59 -4.53
CA SER A 99 9.64 27.23 -4.16
C SER A 99 10.42 26.54 -5.27
N GLN A 100 11.49 25.85 -4.89
CA GLN A 100 12.30 25.02 -5.77
C GLN A 100 12.21 23.53 -5.43
N VAL A 101 11.27 23.16 -4.57
CA VAL A 101 11.09 21.76 -4.15
C VAL A 101 10.65 20.92 -5.35
N LYS A 102 11.49 19.95 -5.73
CA LYS A 102 11.25 19.05 -6.88
C LYS A 102 10.53 17.77 -6.52
N SER A 103 10.85 17.19 -5.35
CA SER A 103 10.22 15.94 -4.95
C SER A 103 9.90 15.86 -3.47
N LEU A 104 8.78 15.18 -3.17
CA LEU A 104 8.39 14.73 -1.85
C LEU A 104 8.74 13.25 -1.72
N GLY A 105 9.63 12.91 -0.79
CA GLY A 105 10.13 11.56 -0.57
C GLY A 105 9.08 10.57 -0.09
N GLU A 106 9.43 9.29 -0.08
CA GLU A 106 8.53 8.23 0.38
C GLU A 106 8.13 8.46 1.84
N TYR A 107 6.83 8.39 2.11
CA TYR A 107 6.27 8.56 3.46
C TYR A 107 6.70 9.85 4.17
N CYS A 108 7.16 10.89 3.44
CA CYS A 108 7.74 12.10 4.04
C CYS A 108 6.79 12.82 4.99
N PHE A 109 5.50 12.84 4.71
CA PHE A 109 4.46 13.39 5.58
C PHE A 109 3.50 12.32 6.14
N SER A 110 3.93 11.06 6.21
CA SER A 110 3.05 10.02 6.73
C SER A 110 2.72 10.22 8.21
N TYR A 111 1.47 9.91 8.58
CA TYR A 111 0.97 10.03 9.96
C TYR A 111 1.14 11.43 10.57
N CYS A 112 1.01 12.48 9.74
CA CYS A 112 0.83 13.86 10.18
C CYS A 112 -0.67 14.17 10.36
N PHE A 113 -0.97 15.39 10.84
CA PHE A 113 -2.35 15.90 10.99
C PHE A 113 -2.63 17.04 10.02
N LEU A 114 -2.06 16.98 8.83
CA LEU A 114 -2.28 17.98 7.79
C LEU A 114 -3.77 18.06 7.44
N THR A 115 -4.30 19.29 7.37
CA THR A 115 -5.67 19.54 6.90
C THR A 115 -5.72 19.93 5.42
N ASN A 116 -4.67 20.55 4.95
CA ASN A 116 -4.48 20.93 3.56
C ASN A 116 -3.00 20.96 3.20
N ILE A 117 -2.70 20.90 1.90
CA ILE A 117 -1.35 21.05 1.37
C ILE A 117 -1.41 21.67 -0.02
N LEU A 118 -0.45 22.54 -0.33
CA LEU A 118 -0.20 23.04 -1.68
C LEU A 118 0.88 22.19 -2.35
N ILE A 119 0.64 21.81 -3.60
CA ILE A 119 1.65 21.25 -4.51
C ILE A 119 2.16 22.42 -5.38
N PRO A 120 3.36 22.97 -5.11
CA PRO A 120 3.95 24.04 -5.91
C PRO A 120 4.18 23.65 -7.36
N ASP A 121 4.41 24.65 -8.21
CA ASP A 121 4.74 24.45 -9.63
C ASP A 121 6.08 23.70 -9.86
N SER A 122 7.01 23.82 -8.91
CA SER A 122 8.31 23.17 -8.96
C SER A 122 8.29 21.67 -8.66
N ILE A 123 7.21 21.13 -8.04
CA ILE A 123 7.14 19.70 -7.71
C ILE A 123 6.94 18.88 -8.98
N GLU A 124 7.87 17.98 -9.22
CA GLU A 124 7.91 17.04 -10.32
C GLU A 124 7.44 15.64 -9.90
N GLU A 125 7.68 15.27 -8.63
CA GLU A 125 7.42 13.92 -8.13
C GLU A 125 6.86 13.89 -6.71
N LEU A 126 5.82 13.10 -6.52
CA LEU A 126 5.28 12.68 -5.22
C LEU A 126 5.53 11.18 -5.07
N LYS A 127 6.49 10.80 -4.21
CA LYS A 127 6.89 9.40 -4.06
C LYS A 127 5.85 8.60 -3.27
N LYS A 128 6.00 7.29 -3.31
CA LYS A 128 5.10 6.33 -2.68
C LYS A 128 4.72 6.73 -1.26
N GLY A 129 3.42 6.75 -0.98
CA GLY A 129 2.89 7.00 0.36
C GLY A 129 3.29 8.34 0.97
N TRP A 130 3.69 9.35 0.17
CA TRP A 130 4.19 10.65 0.62
C TRP A 130 3.35 11.29 1.75
N CYS A 131 2.04 11.09 1.75
CA CYS A 131 1.10 11.60 2.76
C CYS A 131 0.18 10.50 3.37
N ARG A 132 0.63 9.23 3.38
CA ARG A 132 -0.13 8.12 3.98
C ARG A 132 -0.48 8.41 5.44
N GLY A 133 -1.68 8.01 5.89
CA GLY A 133 -2.10 8.18 7.28
C GLY A 133 -2.48 9.60 7.68
N ASN A 134 -2.60 10.53 6.71
CA ASN A 134 -3.14 11.87 6.93
C ASN A 134 -4.66 11.86 6.82
N PHE A 135 -5.34 11.21 7.76
CA PHE A 135 -6.80 11.05 7.74
C PHE A 135 -7.58 12.37 7.95
N LYS A 136 -6.90 13.47 8.29
CA LYS A 136 -7.48 14.82 8.39
C LYS A 136 -7.32 15.64 7.11
N LEU A 137 -6.59 15.13 6.10
CA LEU A 137 -6.31 15.87 4.88
C LEU A 137 -7.58 16.02 4.04
N GLN A 138 -8.10 17.24 4.01
CA GLN A 138 -9.37 17.58 3.34
C GLN A 138 -9.16 18.16 1.96
N LYS A 139 -8.08 18.93 1.75
CA LYS A 139 -7.85 19.66 0.51
C LYS A 139 -6.39 19.58 0.07
N ILE A 140 -6.20 19.28 -1.20
CA ILE A 140 -4.95 19.50 -1.90
C ILE A 140 -5.18 20.68 -2.86
N PHE A 141 -4.23 21.58 -2.89
CA PHE A 141 -4.15 22.66 -3.87
C PHE A 141 -3.02 22.35 -4.84
N ILE A 142 -3.24 22.56 -6.11
CA ILE A 142 -2.20 22.40 -7.14
C ILE A 142 -1.97 23.79 -7.73
N SER A 143 -0.71 24.24 -7.78
CA SER A 143 -0.36 25.49 -8.45
C SER A 143 -0.80 25.43 -9.91
N PRO A 144 -1.47 26.48 -10.43
CA PRO A 144 -1.90 26.50 -11.84
C PRO A 144 -0.78 26.35 -12.86
N LYS A 145 0.46 26.60 -12.45
CA LYS A 145 1.66 26.45 -13.30
C LYS A 145 2.28 25.06 -13.22
N ASN A 146 1.81 24.17 -12.31
CA ASN A 146 2.33 22.82 -12.24
C ASN A 146 1.92 22.02 -13.47
N LYS A 147 2.90 21.40 -14.14
CA LYS A 147 2.70 20.64 -15.39
C LYS A 147 2.61 19.13 -15.17
N ASN A 148 2.92 18.67 -13.96
CA ASN A 148 3.05 17.24 -13.62
C ASN A 148 1.80 16.68 -12.98
N PHE A 149 0.98 17.55 -12.34
CA PHE A 149 -0.22 17.16 -11.62
C PHE A 149 -1.41 18.00 -12.05
N LYS A 150 -2.59 17.35 -12.08
CA LYS A 150 -3.88 18.03 -12.26
C LYS A 150 -4.98 17.33 -11.49
N PHE A 151 -6.13 17.95 -11.35
CA PHE A 151 -7.31 17.28 -10.84
C PHE A 151 -8.02 16.47 -11.94
N LEU A 152 -8.68 15.39 -11.52
CA LEU A 152 -9.50 14.57 -12.42
C LEU A 152 -10.67 15.39 -12.99
N ASP A 153 -11.32 16.17 -12.13
CA ASP A 153 -12.51 16.95 -12.45
C ASP A 153 -12.59 18.24 -11.59
N GLU A 154 -13.66 19.01 -11.77
CA GLU A 154 -13.91 20.25 -11.05
C GLU A 154 -14.16 20.08 -9.55
N LYS A 155 -14.50 18.88 -9.08
CA LYS A 155 -14.67 18.57 -7.65
C LYS A 155 -13.35 18.62 -6.91
N LYS A 156 -12.23 18.45 -7.62
CA LYS A 156 -10.86 18.49 -7.08
C LYS A 156 -10.60 17.46 -5.98
N ASP A 157 -11.29 16.32 -6.07
CA ASP A 157 -11.16 15.25 -5.09
C ASP A 157 -10.04 14.26 -5.42
N ILE A 158 -9.61 14.20 -6.68
CA ILE A 158 -8.60 13.25 -7.15
C ILE A 158 -7.50 14.00 -7.90
N VAL A 159 -6.26 13.73 -7.49
CA VAL A 159 -5.05 14.23 -8.15
C VAL A 159 -4.53 13.16 -9.11
N LEU A 160 -4.30 13.56 -10.33
CA LEU A 160 -3.70 12.76 -11.40
C LEU A 160 -2.27 13.18 -11.66
N ARG A 161 -1.46 12.23 -12.11
CA ARG A 161 -0.14 12.46 -12.71
C ARG A 161 -0.02 11.70 -14.04
N LYS A 162 1.03 11.97 -14.74
CA LYS A 162 1.45 11.24 -15.95
C LYS A 162 2.24 9.99 -15.53
N SER A 163 2.06 8.87 -16.23
CA SER A 163 2.93 7.68 -16.07
C SER A 163 4.27 7.89 -16.78
N ASP A 164 4.25 8.67 -17.86
CA ASP A 164 5.42 9.06 -18.64
C ASP A 164 5.47 10.60 -18.70
N SER A 165 6.59 11.18 -18.25
CA SER A 165 6.80 12.63 -18.21
C SER A 165 6.76 13.30 -19.60
N GLN A 166 7.03 12.55 -20.67
CA GLN A 166 6.97 13.01 -22.06
C GLN A 166 5.56 12.94 -22.66
N SER A 167 4.65 12.24 -22.01
CA SER A 167 3.26 12.13 -22.44
C SER A 167 2.43 13.31 -21.95
N ASP A 168 1.37 13.64 -22.69
CA ASP A 168 0.34 14.58 -22.22
C ASP A 168 -0.81 13.90 -21.47
N ASN A 169 -0.77 12.57 -21.39
CA ASN A 169 -1.81 11.76 -20.75
C ASN A 169 -1.60 11.67 -19.24
N PHE A 170 -2.61 12.15 -18.51
CA PHE A 170 -2.70 11.98 -17.07
C PHE A 170 -3.48 10.69 -16.79
N ASP A 171 -2.77 9.58 -16.69
CA ASP A 171 -3.29 8.22 -16.67
C ASP A 171 -3.06 7.49 -15.34
N VAL A 172 -2.56 8.21 -14.33
CA VAL A 172 -2.27 7.67 -13.00
C VAL A 172 -3.02 8.43 -11.93
N ILE A 173 -3.77 7.73 -11.09
CA ILE A 173 -4.35 8.31 -9.87
C ILE A 173 -3.27 8.35 -8.80
N GLN A 174 -2.83 9.56 -8.44
CA GLN A 174 -1.80 9.79 -7.44
C GLN A 174 -2.33 9.86 -6.01
N PHE A 175 -3.52 10.47 -5.86
CA PHE A 175 -4.11 10.71 -4.54
C PHE A 175 -5.61 10.99 -4.66
N ALA A 176 -6.39 10.57 -3.66
CA ALA A 176 -7.80 10.91 -3.50
C ALA A 176 -8.05 11.59 -2.14
N ASN A 177 -8.95 12.56 -2.14
CA ASN A 177 -9.43 13.22 -0.93
C ASN A 177 -10.03 12.19 0.04
N ARG A 178 -9.64 12.26 1.31
CA ARG A 178 -10.03 11.27 2.34
C ARG A 178 -11.54 11.25 2.65
N TYR A 179 -12.27 12.29 2.26
CA TYR A 179 -13.73 12.42 2.44
C TYR A 179 -14.56 12.08 1.19
N ILE A 180 -13.89 11.62 0.12
CA ILE A 180 -14.58 11.17 -1.11
C ILE A 180 -15.56 10.04 -0.77
N LYS A 181 -16.79 10.12 -1.32
CA LYS A 181 -17.85 9.14 -1.05
C LYS A 181 -18.06 8.20 -2.22
N LYS A 182 -17.99 8.74 -3.43
CA LYS A 182 -18.21 8.00 -4.70
C LYS A 182 -17.27 8.53 -5.75
N VAL A 183 -16.83 7.65 -6.62
CA VAL A 183 -16.03 8.04 -7.79
C VAL A 183 -16.30 7.13 -8.98
N MET A 184 -16.36 7.76 -10.18
CA MET A 184 -16.28 7.08 -11.46
C MET A 184 -14.88 7.27 -12.02
N ILE A 185 -14.16 6.19 -12.27
CA ILE A 185 -12.80 6.19 -12.82
C ILE A 185 -12.89 6.13 -14.35
N PRO A 186 -12.36 7.14 -15.06
CA PRO A 186 -12.36 7.16 -16.53
C PRO A 186 -11.53 6.04 -17.14
N ALA A 187 -11.86 5.67 -18.36
CA ALA A 187 -11.14 4.65 -19.12
C ALA A 187 -9.67 5.02 -19.42
N THR A 188 -9.32 6.30 -19.36
CA THR A 188 -7.94 6.77 -19.56
C THR A 188 -6.98 6.40 -18.47
N ILE A 189 -7.49 6.02 -17.29
CA ILE A 189 -6.65 5.66 -16.13
C ILE A 189 -6.07 4.26 -16.31
N LYS A 190 -4.75 4.15 -16.19
CA LYS A 190 -3.99 2.90 -16.25
C LYS A 190 -3.51 2.41 -14.90
N TYR A 191 -3.23 3.31 -13.97
CA TYR A 191 -2.63 2.96 -12.69
C TYR A 191 -3.31 3.68 -11.53
N ILE A 192 -3.52 2.96 -10.44
CA ILE A 192 -3.84 3.53 -9.13
C ILE A 192 -2.60 3.41 -8.27
N GLU A 193 -2.02 4.56 -7.88
CA GLU A 193 -0.78 4.62 -7.10
C GLU A 193 -0.90 3.98 -5.72
N PRO A 194 0.23 3.54 -5.15
CA PRO A 194 0.26 3.10 -3.76
C PRO A 194 -0.34 4.14 -2.81
N PHE A 195 -1.30 3.69 -1.99
CA PHE A 195 -2.02 4.47 -0.98
C PHE A 195 -2.90 5.62 -1.52
N ALA A 196 -3.23 5.64 -2.82
CA ALA A 196 -4.02 6.71 -3.43
C ALA A 196 -5.38 6.92 -2.75
N PHE A 197 -6.14 5.87 -2.49
CA PHE A 197 -7.42 5.90 -1.77
C PHE A 197 -7.32 5.38 -0.32
N SER A 198 -6.10 5.27 0.22
CA SER A 198 -5.96 4.79 1.60
C SER A 198 -6.66 5.74 2.57
N GLU A 199 -7.27 5.21 3.63
CA GLU A 199 -8.02 5.99 4.63
C GLU A 199 -9.26 6.74 4.08
N CYS A 200 -9.69 6.47 2.84
CA CYS A 200 -10.95 7.00 2.32
C CYS A 200 -12.14 6.27 2.95
N ARG A 201 -12.33 6.43 4.26
CA ARG A 201 -13.33 5.69 5.07
C ARG A 201 -14.77 5.94 4.65
N SER A 202 -15.04 7.08 4.00
CA SER A 202 -16.35 7.42 3.46
C SER A 202 -16.61 6.88 2.06
N LEU A 203 -15.57 6.36 1.37
CA LEU A 203 -15.68 5.84 0.03
C LEU A 203 -16.45 4.51 0.04
N HIS A 204 -17.69 4.53 -0.38
CA HIS A 204 -18.56 3.34 -0.42
C HIS A 204 -18.83 2.81 -1.83
N SER A 205 -18.54 3.62 -2.87
CA SER A 205 -18.73 3.25 -4.27
C SER A 205 -17.56 3.73 -5.12
N ILE A 206 -16.98 2.80 -5.85
CA ILE A 206 -16.03 3.06 -6.92
C ILE A 206 -16.49 2.29 -8.15
N GLU A 207 -16.58 2.98 -9.25
CA GLU A 207 -17.00 2.45 -10.52
C GLU A 207 -15.95 2.76 -11.58
N PHE A 208 -15.78 1.85 -12.53
CA PHE A 208 -14.89 2.02 -13.68
C PHE A 208 -15.73 2.10 -14.96
N GLN A 209 -15.34 2.94 -15.88
CA GLN A 209 -15.97 2.95 -17.20
C GLN A 209 -15.80 1.59 -17.90
N SER A 210 -16.80 1.20 -18.71
CA SER A 210 -16.89 -0.14 -19.31
C SER A 210 -15.67 -0.55 -20.16
N ASN A 211 -14.99 0.41 -20.76
CA ASN A 211 -13.75 0.23 -21.52
C ASN A 211 -12.50 0.65 -20.75
N SER A 212 -12.48 0.43 -19.46
CA SER A 212 -11.34 0.75 -18.59
C SER A 212 -10.04 0.14 -19.09
N ASN A 213 -8.96 0.92 -19.04
CA ASN A 213 -7.60 0.49 -19.35
C ASN A 213 -6.74 0.30 -18.09
N LEU A 214 -7.36 0.11 -16.93
CA LEU A 214 -6.65 -0.06 -15.68
C LEU A 214 -5.78 -1.32 -15.72
N LEU A 215 -4.48 -1.18 -15.53
CA LEU A 215 -3.49 -2.26 -15.55
C LEU A 215 -3.14 -2.74 -14.15
N SER A 216 -3.07 -1.84 -13.17
CA SER A 216 -2.65 -2.20 -11.82
C SER A 216 -3.39 -1.42 -10.74
N ILE A 217 -3.70 -2.14 -9.66
CA ILE A 217 -4.20 -1.60 -8.39
C ILE A 217 -3.02 -1.66 -7.41
N GLY A 218 -2.47 -0.49 -7.09
CA GLY A 218 -1.20 -0.35 -6.38
C GLY A 218 -1.22 -0.76 -4.91
N GLU A 219 -0.05 -0.86 -4.31
CA GLU A 219 0.15 -1.26 -2.92
C GLU A 219 -0.65 -0.41 -1.94
N GLY A 220 -1.48 -1.06 -1.13
CA GLY A 220 -2.29 -0.39 -0.11
C GLY A 220 -3.22 0.70 -0.64
N SER A 221 -3.52 0.70 -1.95
CA SER A 221 -4.23 1.80 -2.61
C SER A 221 -5.60 2.08 -2.00
N PHE A 222 -6.31 1.07 -1.51
CA PHE A 222 -7.60 1.19 -0.81
C PHE A 222 -7.52 0.82 0.68
N CYS A 223 -6.32 0.70 1.24
CA CYS A 223 -6.11 0.33 2.63
C CYS A 223 -6.93 1.24 3.58
N TYR A 224 -7.71 0.64 4.49
CA TYR A 224 -8.65 1.33 5.39
C TYR A 224 -9.76 2.15 4.69
N SER A 225 -10.12 1.82 3.46
CA SER A 225 -11.24 2.48 2.78
C SER A 225 -12.59 1.85 3.17
N GLY A 226 -13.66 2.62 2.98
CA GLY A 226 -15.03 2.20 3.30
C GLY A 226 -15.75 1.48 2.15
N ILE A 227 -15.04 1.04 1.11
CA ILE A 227 -15.65 0.36 -0.04
C ILE A 227 -16.36 -0.92 0.39
N ARG A 228 -17.53 -1.16 -0.23
CA ARG A 228 -18.35 -2.34 0.05
C ARG A 228 -18.29 -3.39 -1.06
N HIS A 229 -18.21 -2.92 -2.28
CA HIS A 229 -18.20 -3.74 -3.48
C HIS A 229 -17.23 -3.13 -4.50
N ILE A 230 -16.55 -3.97 -5.25
CA ILE A 230 -15.72 -3.53 -6.36
C ILE A 230 -15.77 -4.53 -7.51
N SER A 231 -15.93 -4.01 -8.74
CA SER A 231 -15.74 -4.79 -9.97
C SER A 231 -14.38 -4.47 -10.53
N ILE A 232 -13.51 -5.46 -10.60
CA ILE A 232 -12.17 -5.31 -11.16
C ILE A 232 -12.27 -5.24 -12.69
N PRO A 233 -11.75 -4.16 -13.33
CA PRO A 233 -11.75 -4.09 -14.79
C PRO A 233 -11.05 -5.28 -15.44
N SER A 234 -11.57 -5.75 -16.57
CA SER A 234 -10.99 -6.92 -17.27
C SER A 234 -9.56 -6.68 -17.77
N SER A 235 -9.16 -5.41 -17.95
CA SER A 235 -7.80 -5.01 -18.31
C SER A 235 -6.78 -5.12 -17.18
N THR A 236 -7.23 -5.21 -15.91
CA THR A 236 -6.34 -5.23 -14.75
C THR A 236 -5.51 -6.51 -14.73
N GLU A 237 -4.20 -6.37 -14.61
CA GLU A 237 -3.25 -7.49 -14.61
C GLU A 237 -2.76 -7.86 -13.21
N VAL A 238 -2.65 -6.87 -12.31
CA VAL A 238 -2.06 -7.06 -10.98
C VAL A 238 -2.85 -6.34 -9.90
N ILE A 239 -3.11 -7.06 -8.81
CA ILE A 239 -3.54 -6.47 -7.53
C ILE A 239 -2.37 -6.59 -6.57
N GLU A 240 -1.79 -5.44 -6.19
CA GLU A 240 -0.58 -5.40 -5.39
C GLU A 240 -0.83 -5.70 -3.90
N LYS A 241 0.27 -5.89 -3.16
CA LYS A 241 0.21 -6.22 -1.74
C LYS A 241 -0.56 -5.16 -0.94
N TYR A 242 -1.36 -5.62 0.01
CA TYR A 242 -2.16 -4.77 0.88
C TYR A 242 -3.19 -3.89 0.14
N ALA A 243 -3.48 -4.09 -1.15
CA ALA A 243 -4.33 -3.21 -1.95
C ALA A 243 -5.66 -2.87 -1.25
N PHE A 244 -6.31 -3.85 -0.64
CA PHE A 244 -7.57 -3.72 0.11
C PHE A 244 -7.42 -4.09 1.59
N PHE A 245 -6.23 -3.88 2.15
CA PHE A 245 -5.93 -4.19 3.55
C PHE A 245 -6.85 -3.42 4.50
N GLU A 246 -7.48 -4.12 5.44
CA GLU A 246 -8.45 -3.57 6.39
C GLU A 246 -9.60 -2.79 5.74
N CYS A 247 -10.04 -3.23 4.57
CA CYS A 247 -11.33 -2.81 4.01
C CYS A 247 -12.47 -3.57 4.69
N THR A 248 -12.71 -3.28 5.96
CA THR A 248 -13.64 -4.02 6.84
C THR A 248 -15.11 -3.97 6.41
N HIS A 249 -15.43 -3.30 5.32
CA HIS A 249 -16.78 -3.25 4.72
C HIS A 249 -16.83 -3.94 3.36
N LEU A 250 -15.70 -4.39 2.80
CA LEU A 250 -15.63 -5.00 1.47
C LEU A 250 -16.20 -6.43 1.50
N GLN A 251 -17.44 -6.58 1.04
CA GLN A 251 -18.21 -7.83 1.06
C GLN A 251 -18.09 -8.62 -0.24
N SER A 252 -17.87 -7.94 -1.37
CA SER A 252 -17.76 -8.61 -2.65
C SER A 252 -16.75 -7.98 -3.58
N ILE A 253 -16.08 -8.83 -4.34
CA ILE A 253 -15.22 -8.48 -5.45
C ILE A 253 -15.70 -9.23 -6.67
N GLN A 254 -15.90 -8.52 -7.77
CA GLN A 254 -16.29 -9.13 -9.05
C GLN A 254 -15.10 -9.16 -10.00
N ILE A 255 -14.77 -10.34 -10.49
CA ILE A 255 -13.74 -10.58 -11.48
C ILE A 255 -14.42 -11.34 -12.63
N SER A 256 -14.29 -10.85 -13.86
CA SER A 256 -14.94 -11.47 -15.02
C SER A 256 -14.12 -12.61 -15.60
N ASN A 257 -14.78 -13.52 -16.35
CA ASN A 257 -14.12 -14.63 -17.02
C ASN A 257 -13.06 -14.18 -18.04
N ASN A 258 -13.27 -13.05 -18.69
CA ASN A 258 -12.33 -12.46 -19.65
C ASN A 258 -11.29 -11.53 -19.01
N SER A 259 -11.09 -11.63 -17.71
CA SER A 259 -10.10 -10.86 -16.98
C SER A 259 -8.68 -11.17 -17.44
N LYS A 260 -7.81 -10.17 -17.44
CA LYS A 260 -6.36 -10.29 -17.64
C LYS A 260 -5.58 -10.38 -16.32
N LEU A 261 -6.29 -10.53 -15.19
CA LEU A 261 -5.67 -10.59 -13.88
C LEU A 261 -4.79 -11.85 -13.76
N ARG A 262 -3.49 -11.64 -13.63
CA ARG A 262 -2.49 -12.71 -13.58
C ARG A 262 -1.86 -12.90 -12.20
N ARG A 263 -1.88 -11.86 -11.35
CA ARG A 263 -1.27 -11.93 -10.03
C ARG A 263 -2.07 -11.21 -8.96
N ILE A 264 -2.19 -11.85 -7.80
CA ILE A 264 -2.68 -11.24 -6.55
C ILE A 264 -1.58 -11.39 -5.52
N MET A 265 -1.13 -10.25 -5.00
CA MET A 265 0.01 -10.21 -4.09
C MET A 265 -0.41 -10.40 -2.64
N LYS A 266 0.59 -10.62 -1.79
CA LYS A 266 0.45 -10.92 -0.37
C LYS A 266 -0.49 -9.95 0.36
N LYS A 267 -1.44 -10.51 1.12
CA LYS A 267 -2.39 -9.78 1.98
C LYS A 267 -3.22 -8.72 1.24
N ALA A 268 -3.47 -8.94 -0.05
CA ALA A 268 -4.21 -7.97 -0.86
C ALA A 268 -5.59 -7.66 -0.29
N PHE A 269 -6.27 -8.61 0.34
CA PHE A 269 -7.62 -8.50 0.88
C PHE A 269 -7.71 -8.70 2.40
N ASN A 270 -6.59 -8.60 3.13
CA ASN A 270 -6.54 -8.86 4.56
C ASN A 270 -7.61 -8.05 5.32
N GLU A 271 -8.33 -8.70 6.24
CA GLU A 271 -9.42 -8.13 7.06
C GLU A 271 -10.62 -7.60 6.23
N SER A 272 -10.84 -8.12 5.02
CA SER A 272 -12.07 -7.87 4.28
C SER A 272 -13.14 -8.92 4.59
N LEU A 273 -14.41 -8.60 4.27
CA LEU A 273 -15.57 -9.46 4.51
C LEU A 273 -16.00 -10.27 3.28
N ILE A 274 -15.08 -10.51 2.34
CA ILE A 274 -15.34 -11.25 1.11
C ILE A 274 -15.76 -12.69 1.45
N GLN A 275 -16.94 -13.11 0.96
CA GLN A 275 -17.46 -14.46 1.15
C GLN A 275 -17.22 -15.37 -0.06
N ASN A 276 -17.21 -14.78 -1.24
CA ASN A 276 -17.05 -15.51 -2.50
C ASN A 276 -15.91 -14.91 -3.33
N PHE A 277 -15.06 -15.75 -3.85
CA PHE A 277 -13.93 -15.33 -4.68
C PHE A 277 -13.90 -16.15 -5.98
N PHE A 278 -13.73 -15.47 -7.13
CA PHE A 278 -13.61 -16.09 -8.43
C PHE A 278 -12.18 -15.98 -8.95
N ILE A 279 -11.59 -17.12 -9.34
CA ILE A 279 -10.28 -17.24 -9.94
C ILE A 279 -10.44 -17.32 -11.47
N PRO A 280 -10.06 -16.27 -12.25
CA PRO A 280 -10.18 -16.30 -13.71
C PRO A 280 -9.13 -17.19 -14.36
N SER A 281 -9.31 -17.53 -15.64
CA SER A 281 -8.37 -18.36 -16.41
C SER A 281 -6.96 -17.76 -16.51
N SER A 282 -6.86 -16.44 -16.47
CA SER A 282 -5.59 -15.70 -16.57
C SER A 282 -4.76 -15.69 -15.28
N LEU A 283 -5.38 -15.96 -14.11
CA LEU A 283 -4.68 -15.91 -12.84
C LEU A 283 -3.73 -17.09 -12.71
N ASN A 284 -2.45 -16.81 -12.53
CA ASN A 284 -1.39 -17.80 -12.45
C ASN A 284 -0.47 -17.64 -11.23
N GLU A 285 -0.61 -16.55 -10.48
CA GLU A 285 0.16 -16.28 -9.27
C GLU A 285 -0.73 -15.79 -8.13
N LEU A 286 -0.74 -16.55 -7.05
CA LEU A 286 -1.27 -16.15 -5.74
C LEU A 286 -0.10 -16.13 -4.76
N ASP A 287 0.31 -14.93 -4.32
CA ASP A 287 1.43 -14.82 -3.36
C ASP A 287 1.09 -15.53 -2.05
N GLU A 288 2.08 -16.09 -1.40
CA GLU A 288 1.93 -16.71 -0.10
C GLU A 288 1.23 -15.79 0.90
N GLY A 289 0.14 -16.27 1.50
CA GLY A 289 -0.70 -15.50 2.42
C GLY A 289 -1.57 -14.43 1.75
N TRP A 290 -1.91 -14.58 0.46
CA TRP A 290 -2.88 -13.73 -0.23
C TRP A 290 -4.24 -13.68 0.49
N ASN A 291 -4.64 -14.82 1.07
CA ASN A 291 -5.89 -15.06 1.80
C ASN A 291 -5.83 -14.75 3.31
N TYR A 292 -4.68 -14.28 3.81
CA TYR A 292 -4.55 -13.99 5.24
C TYR A 292 -5.58 -12.95 5.70
N GLY A 293 -6.35 -13.29 6.76
CA GLY A 293 -7.38 -12.41 7.31
C GLY A 293 -8.71 -12.40 6.53
N LEU A 294 -8.91 -13.30 5.56
CA LEU A 294 -10.20 -13.51 4.89
C LEU A 294 -11.11 -14.43 5.70
N TYR A 295 -11.51 -14.00 6.90
CA TYR A 295 -12.22 -14.85 7.87
C TYR A 295 -13.60 -15.33 7.40
N ASN A 296 -14.20 -14.66 6.43
CA ASN A 296 -15.55 -14.95 5.91
C ASN A 296 -15.53 -15.61 4.53
N LEU A 297 -14.36 -15.98 4.02
CA LEU A 297 -14.27 -16.61 2.71
C LEU A 297 -14.78 -18.05 2.77
N GLU A 298 -15.95 -18.28 2.20
CA GLU A 298 -16.65 -19.56 2.22
C GLU A 298 -16.53 -20.31 0.88
N ASN A 299 -16.60 -19.56 -0.23
CA ASN A 299 -16.63 -20.18 -1.55
C ASN A 299 -15.55 -19.60 -2.45
N ILE A 300 -14.78 -20.50 -3.05
CA ILE A 300 -13.89 -20.16 -4.18
C ILE A 300 -14.37 -20.94 -5.38
N SER A 301 -14.52 -20.22 -6.48
CA SER A 301 -14.81 -20.81 -7.80
C SER A 301 -13.78 -20.36 -8.80
N PHE A 302 -13.60 -21.10 -9.87
CA PHE A 302 -12.66 -20.72 -10.91
C PHE A 302 -13.16 -21.05 -12.29
N SER A 303 -12.55 -20.37 -13.26
CA SER A 303 -12.78 -20.64 -14.66
C SER A 303 -12.35 -22.08 -14.97
N PRO A 304 -13.17 -22.88 -15.68
CA PRO A 304 -12.77 -24.21 -16.14
C PRO A 304 -11.52 -24.22 -17.02
N GLU A 305 -11.17 -23.07 -17.58
CA GLU A 305 -9.99 -22.88 -18.43
C GLU A 305 -8.71 -22.57 -17.64
N ASN A 306 -8.79 -22.38 -16.31
CA ASN A 306 -7.60 -22.17 -15.49
C ASN A 306 -6.82 -23.49 -15.37
N LYS A 307 -5.53 -23.43 -15.72
CA LYS A 307 -4.63 -24.60 -15.75
C LYS A 307 -3.66 -24.64 -14.57
N ASN A 308 -3.67 -23.64 -13.72
CA ASN A 308 -2.71 -23.51 -12.62
C ASN A 308 -3.28 -23.96 -11.28
N PHE A 309 -4.60 -23.95 -11.17
CA PHE A 309 -5.31 -24.27 -9.94
C PHE A 309 -6.37 -25.35 -10.20
N GLU A 310 -6.51 -26.26 -9.26
CA GLU A 310 -7.53 -27.30 -9.27
C GLU A 310 -8.20 -27.39 -7.90
N LEU A 311 -9.44 -27.90 -7.87
CA LEU A 311 -10.19 -28.16 -6.66
C LEU A 311 -10.14 -29.66 -6.36
N GLU A 312 -9.65 -30.01 -5.19
CA GLU A 312 -9.77 -31.38 -4.67
C GLU A 312 -10.51 -31.35 -3.35
N GLY A 313 -11.75 -31.86 -3.38
CA GLY A 313 -12.68 -31.68 -2.27
C GLY A 313 -12.94 -30.19 -2.03
N GLU A 314 -12.56 -29.69 -0.86
CA GLU A 314 -12.70 -28.28 -0.44
C GLU A 314 -11.35 -27.54 -0.39
N MET A 315 -10.31 -28.11 -1.04
CA MET A 315 -8.96 -27.56 -1.08
C MET A 315 -8.62 -27.08 -2.48
N ILE A 316 -7.94 -25.95 -2.58
CA ILE A 316 -7.36 -25.44 -3.82
C ILE A 316 -5.89 -25.84 -3.87
N ILE A 317 -5.55 -26.52 -4.95
CA ILE A 317 -4.20 -27.02 -5.20
C ILE A 317 -3.61 -26.23 -6.36
N GLU A 318 -2.41 -25.72 -6.17
CA GLU A 318 -1.60 -25.09 -7.20
C GLU A 318 -0.61 -26.12 -7.77
N LYS A 319 -0.51 -26.17 -9.10
CA LYS A 319 0.46 -27.03 -9.84
C LYS A 319 0.46 -28.49 -9.41
N SER A 320 -0.70 -28.98 -8.95
CA SER A 320 -0.94 -30.38 -8.57
C SER A 320 -0.15 -30.88 -7.35
N ASP A 321 0.59 -30.01 -6.63
CA ASP A 321 1.42 -30.44 -5.50
C ASP A 321 1.36 -29.53 -4.26
N THR A 322 0.73 -28.37 -4.35
CA THR A 322 0.74 -27.37 -3.30
C THR A 322 -0.66 -26.96 -2.88
N ILE A 323 -1.07 -27.22 -1.64
CA ILE A 323 -2.32 -26.71 -1.10
C ILE A 323 -2.14 -25.23 -0.76
N ILE A 324 -2.88 -24.35 -1.43
CA ILE A 324 -2.82 -22.90 -1.22
C ILE A 324 -3.98 -22.35 -0.39
N PHE A 325 -5.09 -23.08 -0.34
CA PHE A 325 -6.28 -22.71 0.45
C PHE A 325 -7.15 -23.93 0.72
N ALA A 326 -7.75 -24.00 1.91
CA ALA A 326 -8.84 -24.89 2.23
C ALA A 326 -10.05 -24.08 2.69
N ASN A 327 -11.24 -24.46 2.25
CA ASN A 327 -12.48 -23.81 2.69
C ASN A 327 -12.56 -23.81 4.22
N HIS A 328 -12.97 -22.71 4.83
CA HIS A 328 -13.07 -22.60 6.28
C HIS A 328 -14.08 -23.57 6.91
N ASN A 329 -15.00 -24.11 6.10
CA ASN A 329 -15.97 -25.12 6.49
C ASN A 329 -15.48 -26.56 6.26
N VAL A 330 -14.26 -26.73 5.74
CA VAL A 330 -13.68 -28.07 5.48
C VAL A 330 -13.73 -28.92 6.75
N LYS A 331 -14.15 -30.17 6.57
CA LYS A 331 -14.27 -31.14 7.66
C LYS A 331 -13.39 -32.35 7.36
N ASP A 332 -12.45 -32.61 8.27
CA ASP A 332 -11.56 -33.77 8.25
C ASP A 332 -10.96 -34.10 6.85
N PRO A 333 -10.19 -33.17 6.25
CA PRO A 333 -9.66 -33.33 4.91
C PRO A 333 -8.65 -34.48 4.83
N LYS A 334 -8.69 -35.21 3.69
CA LYS A 334 -7.69 -36.20 3.34
C LYS A 334 -6.70 -35.57 2.37
N ILE A 335 -5.45 -35.47 2.79
CA ILE A 335 -4.38 -34.89 1.98
C ILE A 335 -3.85 -35.96 1.01
N PRO A 336 -3.96 -35.74 -0.30
CA PRO A 336 -3.47 -36.69 -1.31
C PRO A 336 -1.97 -36.93 -1.22
N SER A 337 -1.53 -38.08 -1.73
CA SER A 337 -0.10 -38.42 -1.75
C SER A 337 0.72 -37.51 -2.67
N SER A 338 0.10 -36.89 -3.68
CA SER A 338 0.73 -35.94 -4.59
C SER A 338 1.16 -34.64 -3.93
N ILE A 339 0.58 -34.28 -2.77
CA ILE A 339 0.85 -33.01 -2.11
C ILE A 339 2.23 -33.03 -1.45
N ARG A 340 3.03 -32.07 -1.87
CA ARG A 340 4.40 -31.84 -1.35
C ARG A 340 4.49 -30.62 -0.43
N HIS A 341 3.57 -29.65 -0.62
CA HIS A 341 3.62 -28.40 0.13
C HIS A 341 2.24 -28.00 0.63
N ILE A 342 2.17 -27.56 1.88
CA ILE A 342 1.02 -26.89 2.46
C ILE A 342 1.43 -25.42 2.66
N SER A 343 0.82 -24.50 1.93
CA SER A 343 1.18 -23.09 1.94
C SER A 343 0.84 -22.40 3.26
N SER A 344 1.44 -21.24 3.49
CA SER A 344 1.12 -20.39 4.64
C SER A 344 -0.35 -20.00 4.64
N ASN A 345 -0.97 -20.09 5.81
CA ASN A 345 -2.39 -19.77 6.07
C ASN A 345 -3.42 -20.63 5.31
N SER A 346 -3.03 -21.74 4.67
CA SER A 346 -3.93 -22.52 3.81
C SER A 346 -5.13 -23.11 4.54
N PHE A 347 -4.99 -23.53 5.80
CA PHE A 347 -6.07 -24.01 6.69
C PHE A 347 -6.35 -23.05 7.85
N SER A 348 -5.89 -21.80 7.75
CA SER A 348 -6.16 -20.83 8.80
C SER A 348 -7.67 -20.58 8.93
N TYR A 349 -8.14 -20.43 10.17
CA TYR A 349 -9.57 -20.20 10.50
C TYR A 349 -10.54 -21.32 10.08
N SER A 350 -10.05 -22.52 9.73
CA SER A 350 -10.90 -23.69 9.49
C SER A 350 -11.50 -24.17 10.81
N ARG A 351 -12.75 -23.74 11.08
CA ARG A 351 -13.41 -23.93 12.38
C ARG A 351 -14.04 -25.32 12.56
N ASN A 352 -14.26 -26.04 11.46
CA ASN A 352 -14.94 -27.33 11.46
C ASN A 352 -13.98 -28.52 11.34
N ILE A 353 -12.70 -28.24 11.14
CA ILE A 353 -11.67 -29.28 10.99
C ILE A 353 -11.23 -29.76 12.37
N GLN A 354 -11.34 -31.07 12.63
CA GLN A 354 -10.84 -31.70 13.87
C GLN A 354 -9.61 -32.53 13.62
N THR A 355 -9.56 -33.22 12.48
CA THR A 355 -8.43 -34.09 12.12
C THR A 355 -7.99 -33.80 10.68
N ILE A 356 -6.71 -34.08 10.42
CA ILE A 356 -6.17 -34.14 9.06
C ILE A 356 -5.55 -35.50 8.85
N GLU A 357 -6.00 -36.18 7.78
CA GLU A 357 -5.44 -37.45 7.36
C GLU A 357 -4.51 -37.27 6.18
N PHE A 358 -3.32 -37.82 6.26
CA PHE A 358 -2.40 -37.91 5.13
C PHE A 358 -2.44 -39.29 4.53
N SER A 359 -2.31 -39.40 3.21
CA SER A 359 -2.16 -40.67 2.52
C SER A 359 -0.94 -41.41 3.03
N LYS A 360 -0.99 -42.76 3.04
CA LYS A 360 0.12 -43.62 3.53
C LYS A 360 1.42 -43.33 2.78
N ASP A 361 1.31 -43.01 1.49
CA ASP A 361 2.45 -42.73 0.60
C ASP A 361 2.68 -41.21 0.44
N SER A 362 2.41 -40.43 1.48
CA SER A 362 2.54 -38.99 1.47
C SER A 362 3.95 -38.55 1.07
N GLN A 363 4.01 -37.56 0.18
CA GLN A 363 5.25 -36.94 -0.28
C GLN A 363 5.45 -35.54 0.33
N LEU A 364 4.79 -35.23 1.44
CA LEU A 364 4.83 -33.91 2.06
C LEU A 364 6.27 -33.54 2.45
N ILE A 365 6.70 -32.34 1.99
CA ILE A 365 8.04 -31.80 2.24
C ILE A 365 7.98 -30.63 3.20
N SER A 366 6.94 -29.77 3.09
CA SER A 366 6.87 -28.56 3.90
C SER A 366 5.45 -28.15 4.29
N ILE A 367 5.36 -27.51 5.47
CA ILE A 367 4.17 -26.85 5.99
C ILE A 367 4.56 -25.38 6.23
N GLY A 368 3.84 -24.49 5.57
CA GLY A 368 4.07 -23.06 5.60
C GLY A 368 3.70 -22.40 6.93
N LYS A 369 4.12 -21.17 7.09
CA LYS A 369 3.88 -20.37 8.30
C LYS A 369 2.39 -20.17 8.54
N TRP A 370 1.92 -20.44 9.76
CA TRP A 370 0.51 -20.28 10.15
C TRP A 370 -0.48 -21.11 9.32
N ALA A 371 -0.03 -22.18 8.70
CA ALA A 371 -0.88 -23.05 7.87
C ALA A 371 -2.20 -23.41 8.56
N PHE A 372 -2.16 -23.67 9.86
CA PHE A 372 -3.31 -24.05 10.70
C PHE A 372 -3.69 -23.01 11.78
N PHE A 373 -3.33 -21.74 11.56
CA PHE A 373 -3.57 -20.70 12.54
C PHE A 373 -5.07 -20.54 12.85
N SER A 374 -5.43 -20.53 14.14
CA SER A 374 -6.83 -20.40 14.59
C SER A 374 -7.80 -21.43 13.98
N SER A 375 -7.30 -22.58 13.54
CA SER A 375 -8.14 -23.73 13.19
C SER A 375 -8.57 -24.51 14.45
N SER A 376 -9.61 -25.35 14.30
CA SER A 376 -10.11 -26.21 15.39
C SER A 376 -9.47 -27.60 15.41
N ILE A 377 -8.29 -27.76 14.81
CA ILE A 377 -7.59 -29.04 14.75
C ILE A 377 -7.22 -29.51 16.15
N GLU A 378 -7.69 -30.72 16.51
CA GLU A 378 -7.36 -31.39 17.76
C GLU A 378 -6.22 -32.38 17.58
N LYS A 379 -6.16 -33.01 16.41
CA LYS A 379 -5.16 -34.04 16.13
C LYS A 379 -4.62 -33.96 14.71
N ILE A 380 -3.33 -34.03 14.56
CA ILE A 380 -2.64 -34.16 13.28
C ILE A 380 -1.49 -35.16 13.44
N THR A 381 -1.34 -36.06 12.49
CA THR A 381 -0.16 -36.93 12.40
C THR A 381 0.58 -36.58 11.12
N ILE A 382 1.75 -35.99 11.26
CA ILE A 382 2.60 -35.63 10.12
C ILE A 382 3.34 -36.87 9.65
N PRO A 383 3.27 -37.22 8.35
CA PRO A 383 3.88 -38.42 7.78
C PRO A 383 5.41 -38.40 7.79
#